data_824045af03682746ae7e16d837d56699
#
_entry.id   824045af03682746ae7e16d837d56699
#
_cell.length_a   1.000
_cell.length_b   1.000
_cell.length_c   1.000
_cell.angle_alpha   90.00
_cell.angle_beta   90.00
_cell.angle_gamma   90.00
#
_symmetry.space_group_name_H-M   'P 1'
#
loop_
_entity.id
_entity.type
_entity.pdbx_description
1 polymer ?
#
loop_
_entity_poly.entity_id
_entity_poly.type
_entity_poly.pdbx_seq_one_letter_code
_entity_poly.pdbx_strand_id
1 'polypeptide(L)'
;FFKSCISIPFNTPPQPSGESQIGTQSIELVDLDRLEWFTENPEDFRKIMIQVWYPTQDNQGEKELYIDYGDIRIKALADQFDYKPFLFKSLTRVRTNSLKNAKPNLSRKSPLIIFSHGLGGNRTQNTIMIEELASHGYVVIGIEHAYDANVSIFNNGDVADYRSGINYEGRNNQRLSPEEFW
;
A
#
# COMPACT_ATOMS: atom_id res chain seq x y z
N PHE A 1 -17.89 -6.28 -35.36
CA PHE A 1 -16.90 -5.68 -34.42
C PHE A 1 -17.38 -5.90 -33.00
N PHE A 2 -16.93 -6.97 -32.35
CA PHE A 2 -17.10 -7.18 -30.93
C PHE A 2 -16.13 -6.24 -30.19
N LYS A 3 -16.61 -5.14 -29.62
CA LYS A 3 -15.91 -4.43 -28.56
C LYS A 3 -15.98 -5.29 -27.31
N SER A 4 -15.02 -6.20 -27.16
CA SER A 4 -14.77 -6.84 -25.88
C SER A 4 -14.34 -5.74 -24.93
N CYS A 5 -15.19 -5.36 -23.98
CA CYS A 5 -14.79 -4.56 -22.84
C CYS A 5 -13.87 -5.45 -21.99
N ILE A 6 -12.57 -5.38 -22.24
CA ILE A 6 -11.57 -6.00 -21.37
C ILE A 6 -11.51 -5.13 -20.11
N SER A 7 -12.26 -5.53 -19.13
CA SER A 7 -12.13 -5.07 -17.74
C SER A 7 -11.50 -6.21 -16.94
N ILE A 8 -10.61 -5.90 -16.03
CA ILE A 8 -10.10 -6.93 -15.10
C ILE A 8 -11.27 -7.34 -14.22
N PRO A 9 -11.75 -8.59 -14.29
CA PRO A 9 -12.95 -9.03 -13.56
C PRO A 9 -12.60 -9.36 -12.11
N PHE A 10 -12.15 -8.37 -11.34
CA PHE A 10 -11.88 -8.51 -9.91
C PHE A 10 -12.89 -7.65 -9.15
N ASN A 11 -13.95 -8.26 -8.66
CA ASN A 11 -15.06 -7.55 -8.03
C ASN A 11 -15.13 -7.78 -6.51
N THR A 12 -14.67 -8.92 -6.04
CA THR A 12 -14.78 -9.30 -4.63
C THR A 12 -13.58 -10.17 -4.25
N PRO A 13 -12.76 -9.75 -3.26
CA PRO A 13 -11.73 -10.60 -2.69
C PRO A 13 -12.34 -11.85 -2.07
N PRO A 14 -11.63 -13.00 -2.09
CA PRO A 14 -12.07 -14.20 -1.38
C PRO A 14 -12.22 -13.89 0.12
N GLN A 15 -13.17 -14.56 0.76
CA GLN A 15 -13.33 -14.46 2.20
C GLN A 15 -12.17 -15.19 2.89
N PRO A 16 -11.52 -14.56 3.88
CA PRO A 16 -10.50 -15.23 4.69
C PRO A 16 -11.08 -16.44 5.44
N SER A 17 -10.23 -17.44 5.64
CA SER A 17 -10.64 -18.72 6.25
C SER A 17 -10.54 -18.74 7.78
N GLY A 18 -9.86 -17.75 8.39
CA GLY A 18 -9.69 -17.66 9.83
C GLY A 18 -10.95 -17.18 10.55
N GLU A 19 -10.94 -17.34 11.88
CA GLU A 19 -12.10 -17.05 12.72
C GLU A 19 -12.27 -15.58 13.11
N SER A 20 -11.18 -14.76 13.01
CA SER A 20 -11.21 -13.37 13.44
C SER A 20 -11.75 -12.46 12.35
N GLN A 21 -12.60 -11.51 12.75
CA GLN A 21 -12.83 -10.33 11.93
C GLN A 21 -11.53 -9.49 11.83
N ILE A 22 -11.38 -8.74 10.75
CA ILE A 22 -10.15 -8.02 10.44
C ILE A 22 -10.41 -6.53 10.51
N GLY A 23 -9.62 -5.82 11.32
CA GLY A 23 -9.53 -4.37 11.31
C GLY A 23 -8.32 -3.91 10.51
N THR A 24 -8.38 -2.71 9.95
CA THR A 24 -7.22 -2.10 9.27
C THR A 24 -7.15 -0.60 9.53
N GLN A 25 -5.93 -0.07 9.55
CA GLN A 25 -5.65 1.35 9.69
C GLN A 25 -4.41 1.73 8.90
N SER A 26 -4.48 2.85 8.18
CA SER A 26 -3.32 3.48 7.53
C SER A 26 -2.73 4.56 8.43
N ILE A 27 -1.40 4.61 8.53
CA ILE A 27 -0.66 5.53 9.40
C ILE A 27 0.50 6.11 8.60
N GLU A 28 0.68 7.41 8.69
CA GLU A 28 1.86 8.10 8.18
C GLU A 28 2.92 8.16 9.28
N LEU A 29 4.14 7.79 8.95
CA LEU A 29 5.29 7.88 9.84
C LEU A 29 6.30 8.84 9.23
N VAL A 30 6.83 9.73 10.06
CA VAL A 30 7.86 10.72 9.69
C VAL A 30 9.11 10.45 10.53
N ASP A 31 10.23 10.28 9.85
CA ASP A 31 11.55 10.14 10.49
C ASP A 31 12.22 11.51 10.53
N LEU A 32 12.21 12.14 11.70
CA LEU A 32 12.77 13.48 11.91
C LEU A 32 14.31 13.51 11.95
N ASP A 33 14.95 12.36 11.97
CA ASP A 33 16.42 12.23 11.98
C ASP A 33 16.99 12.07 10.56
N ARG A 34 16.13 11.85 9.56
CA ARG A 34 16.55 11.67 8.16
C ARG A 34 15.81 12.60 7.22
N LEU A 35 16.58 13.27 6.37
CA LEU A 35 16.03 14.07 5.27
C LEU A 35 15.62 13.17 4.09
N GLU A 36 14.66 13.67 3.32
CA GLU A 36 14.25 12.99 2.08
C GLU A 36 15.24 13.36 0.95
N TRP A 37 15.73 12.33 0.25
CA TRP A 37 16.76 12.53 -0.78
C TRP A 37 16.17 12.81 -2.17
N PHE A 38 14.90 12.47 -2.35
CA PHE A 38 14.23 12.59 -3.64
C PHE A 38 13.59 13.96 -3.86
N THR A 39 13.59 14.81 -2.85
CA THR A 39 13.10 16.19 -2.92
C THR A 39 14.25 17.20 -2.87
N GLU A 40 14.01 18.39 -3.44
CA GLU A 40 14.99 19.47 -3.40
C GLU A 40 14.85 20.32 -2.14
N ASN A 41 13.78 20.14 -1.37
CA ASN A 41 13.53 20.89 -0.15
C ASN A 41 14.42 20.33 0.98
N PRO A 42 15.36 21.13 1.52
CA PRO A 42 16.27 20.69 2.57
C PRO A 42 15.58 20.50 3.94
N GLU A 43 14.31 20.85 4.06
CA GLU A 43 13.52 20.68 5.28
C GLU A 43 12.54 19.49 5.18
N ASP A 44 12.54 18.77 4.06
CA ASP A 44 11.72 17.56 3.95
C ASP A 44 12.36 16.39 4.70
N PHE A 45 11.59 15.84 5.63
CA PHE A 45 11.95 14.64 6.34
C PHE A 45 11.40 13.41 5.63
N ARG A 46 12.12 12.28 5.78
CA ARG A 46 11.70 11.02 5.20
C ARG A 46 10.36 10.58 5.80
N LYS A 47 9.42 10.29 4.92
CA LYS A 47 8.09 9.81 5.28
C LYS A 47 7.83 8.45 4.66
N ILE A 48 7.06 7.63 5.36
CA ILE A 48 6.51 6.38 4.83
C ILE A 48 5.05 6.26 5.21
N MET A 49 4.28 5.57 4.38
CA MET A 49 2.94 5.13 4.74
C MET A 49 3.00 3.68 5.17
N ILE A 50 2.37 3.34 6.27
CA ILE A 50 2.12 1.96 6.64
C ILE A 50 0.62 1.69 6.67
N GLN A 51 0.25 0.44 6.48
CA GLN A 51 -1.09 -0.05 6.77
C GLN A 51 -0.98 -1.25 7.68
N VAL A 52 -1.79 -1.27 8.71
CA VAL A 52 -1.79 -2.33 9.71
C VAL A 52 -3.10 -3.11 9.58
N TRP A 53 -3.01 -4.43 9.53
CA TRP A 53 -4.16 -5.34 9.60
C TRP A 53 -4.05 -6.16 10.88
N TYR A 54 -5.16 -6.31 11.59
CA TYR A 54 -5.18 -6.93 12.91
C TYR A 54 -6.54 -7.57 13.19
N PRO A 55 -6.59 -8.59 14.08
CA PRO A 55 -7.84 -9.13 14.57
C PRO A 55 -8.68 -8.08 15.29
N THR A 56 -9.99 -8.04 15.01
CA THR A 56 -10.95 -7.20 15.72
C THR A 56 -12.13 -8.01 16.20
N GLN A 57 -12.85 -7.48 17.19
CA GLN A 57 -14.16 -7.99 17.62
C GLN A 57 -15.31 -7.20 17.01
N ASP A 58 -15.01 -6.09 16.33
CA ASP A 58 -16.02 -5.34 15.60
C ASP A 58 -16.53 -6.18 14.43
N ASN A 59 -17.83 -6.27 14.27
CA ASN A 59 -18.50 -7.04 13.21
C ASN A 59 -19.26 -6.14 12.23
N GLN A 60 -19.24 -4.85 12.44
CA GLN A 60 -19.88 -3.83 11.62
C GLN A 60 -18.97 -2.65 11.42
N GLY A 61 -19.06 -2.02 10.27
CA GLY A 61 -18.26 -0.85 9.93
C GLY A 61 -18.07 -0.70 8.43
N GLU A 62 -17.42 0.36 8.03
CA GLU A 62 -17.04 0.55 6.63
C GLU A 62 -15.88 -0.39 6.28
N LYS A 63 -16.03 -1.12 5.18
CA LYS A 63 -14.94 -1.92 4.63
C LYS A 63 -13.96 -1.03 3.88
N GLU A 64 -12.66 -1.28 4.09
CA GLU A 64 -11.59 -0.57 3.39
C GLU A 64 -11.65 -0.81 1.88
N LEU A 65 -11.23 0.17 1.11
CA LEU A 65 -11.06 0.02 -0.34
C LEU A 65 -9.82 -0.83 -0.64
N TYR A 66 -9.93 -1.68 -1.67
CA TYR A 66 -8.78 -2.43 -2.17
C TYR A 66 -7.69 -1.49 -2.74
N ILE A 67 -8.13 -0.40 -3.37
CA ILE A 67 -7.28 0.69 -3.85
C ILE A 67 -7.82 2.00 -3.28
N ASP A 68 -7.06 2.60 -2.36
CA ASP A 68 -7.30 3.96 -1.89
C ASP A 68 -6.85 4.99 -2.95
N TYR A 69 -7.30 6.24 -2.85
CA TYR A 69 -6.94 7.33 -3.78
C TYR A 69 -7.02 6.92 -5.27
N GLY A 70 -8.12 6.25 -5.62
CA GLY A 70 -8.28 5.46 -6.85
C GLY A 70 -7.74 6.09 -8.13
N ASP A 71 -8.04 7.36 -8.41
CA ASP A 71 -7.63 8.01 -9.67
C ASP A 71 -6.10 8.14 -9.78
N ILE A 72 -5.41 8.47 -8.68
CA ILE A 72 -3.95 8.62 -8.65
C ILE A 72 -3.30 7.24 -8.80
N ARG A 73 -3.73 6.25 -8.00
CA ARG A 73 -3.15 4.90 -8.04
C ARG A 73 -3.44 4.17 -9.35
N ILE A 74 -4.64 4.34 -9.90
CA ILE A 74 -4.98 3.75 -11.20
C ILE A 74 -4.13 4.35 -12.31
N LYS A 75 -3.86 5.66 -12.27
CA LYS A 75 -2.96 6.28 -13.23
C LYS A 75 -1.56 5.73 -13.10
N ALA A 76 -1.00 5.70 -11.90
CA ALA A 76 0.35 5.17 -11.66
C ALA A 76 0.49 3.69 -12.07
N LEU A 77 -0.52 2.86 -11.78
CA LEU A 77 -0.56 1.46 -12.19
C LEU A 77 -0.62 1.31 -13.73
N ALA A 78 -1.44 2.12 -14.38
CA ALA A 78 -1.57 2.10 -15.84
C ALA A 78 -0.27 2.54 -16.53
N ASP A 79 0.37 3.59 -16.02
CA ASP A 79 1.65 4.09 -16.54
C ASP A 79 2.76 3.04 -16.36
N GLN A 80 2.80 2.33 -15.23
CA GLN A 80 3.80 1.29 -14.96
C GLN A 80 3.75 0.13 -15.95
N PHE A 81 2.56 -0.25 -16.41
CA PHE A 81 2.36 -1.39 -17.31
C PHE A 81 2.07 -0.97 -18.77
N ASP A 82 2.17 0.30 -19.10
CA ASP A 82 1.81 0.86 -20.39
C ASP A 82 0.37 0.50 -20.85
N TYR A 83 -0.56 0.56 -19.90
CA TYR A 83 -1.97 0.30 -20.14
C TYR A 83 -2.81 1.58 -20.03
N LYS A 84 -4.05 1.49 -20.49
CA LYS A 84 -5.01 2.59 -20.35
C LYS A 84 -5.68 2.56 -18.96
N PRO A 85 -5.76 3.68 -18.23
CA PRO A 85 -6.32 3.73 -16.86
C PRO A 85 -7.72 3.13 -16.73
N PHE A 86 -8.57 3.25 -17.75
CA PHE A 86 -9.95 2.74 -17.71
C PHE A 86 -10.03 1.21 -17.51
N LEU A 87 -8.97 0.45 -17.85
CA LEU A 87 -8.93 -1.00 -17.67
C LEU A 87 -8.92 -1.39 -16.18
N PHE A 88 -8.38 -0.53 -15.33
CA PHE A 88 -8.25 -0.74 -13.89
C PHE A 88 -9.33 -0.04 -13.07
N LYS A 89 -10.20 0.76 -13.71
CA LYS A 89 -11.17 1.60 -13.01
C LYS A 89 -12.14 0.80 -12.11
N SER A 90 -12.44 -0.44 -12.46
CA SER A 90 -13.28 -1.31 -11.62
C SER A 90 -12.67 -1.55 -10.23
N LEU A 91 -11.34 -1.59 -10.10
CA LEU A 91 -10.63 -1.85 -8.85
C LEU A 91 -10.89 -0.78 -7.77
N THR A 92 -11.23 0.45 -8.16
CA THR A 92 -11.52 1.54 -7.22
C THR A 92 -12.81 1.34 -6.43
N ARG A 93 -13.65 0.38 -6.82
CA ARG A 93 -14.93 0.06 -6.17
C ARG A 93 -14.86 -1.21 -5.33
N VAL A 94 -13.77 -1.94 -5.45
CA VAL A 94 -13.60 -3.20 -4.73
C VAL A 94 -13.39 -2.91 -3.24
N ARG A 95 -14.18 -3.55 -2.41
CA ARG A 95 -14.02 -3.51 -0.95
C ARG A 95 -13.28 -4.75 -0.48
N THR A 96 -12.37 -4.57 0.44
CA THR A 96 -11.65 -5.65 1.12
C THR A 96 -12.53 -6.31 2.17
N ASN A 97 -12.02 -7.32 2.87
CA ASN A 97 -12.73 -7.91 4.01
C ASN A 97 -12.48 -7.12 5.31
N SER A 98 -11.51 -6.22 5.32
CA SER A 98 -11.08 -5.47 6.50
C SER A 98 -11.98 -4.29 6.82
N LEU A 99 -12.32 -4.12 8.10
CA LEU A 99 -13.08 -2.99 8.61
C LEU A 99 -12.13 -1.81 8.88
N LYS A 100 -12.41 -0.69 8.25
CA LYS A 100 -11.62 0.54 8.37
C LYS A 100 -11.70 1.09 9.78
N ASN A 101 -10.53 1.34 10.39
CA ASN A 101 -10.38 1.91 11.73
C ASN A 101 -11.14 1.14 12.84
N ALA A 102 -11.38 -0.15 12.65
CA ALA A 102 -11.95 -1.00 13.68
C ALA A 102 -11.04 -1.08 14.92
N LYS A 103 -11.60 -1.36 16.08
CA LYS A 103 -10.82 -1.47 17.31
C LYS A 103 -10.01 -2.77 17.32
N PRO A 104 -8.69 -2.73 17.62
CA PRO A 104 -7.91 -3.96 17.71
C PRO A 104 -8.38 -4.82 18.88
N ASN A 105 -8.37 -6.14 18.69
CA ASN A 105 -8.63 -7.09 19.76
C ASN A 105 -7.37 -7.25 20.63
N LEU A 106 -7.38 -6.60 21.79
CA LEU A 106 -6.26 -6.63 22.74
C LEU A 106 -6.36 -7.75 23.78
N SER A 107 -7.33 -8.65 23.66
CA SER A 107 -7.53 -9.73 24.66
C SER A 107 -6.43 -10.79 24.65
N ARG A 108 -5.64 -10.88 23.59
CA ARG A 108 -4.50 -11.80 23.44
C ARG A 108 -3.34 -11.14 22.70
N LYS A 109 -2.13 -11.64 22.93
CA LYS A 109 -0.96 -11.26 22.12
C LYS A 109 -1.08 -11.88 20.73
N SER A 110 -0.81 -11.10 19.71
CA SER A 110 -0.76 -11.53 18.31
C SER A 110 0.67 -11.52 17.81
N PRO A 111 1.11 -12.52 17.05
CA PRO A 111 2.40 -12.44 16.37
C PRO A 111 2.38 -11.34 15.32
N LEU A 112 3.53 -10.70 15.13
CA LEU A 112 3.70 -9.59 14.19
C LEU A 112 4.43 -10.07 12.93
N ILE A 113 3.90 -9.68 11.77
CA ILE A 113 4.55 -9.84 10.47
C ILE A 113 4.72 -8.46 9.85
N ILE A 114 5.91 -8.19 9.31
CA ILE A 114 6.19 -6.99 8.53
C ILE A 114 6.30 -7.39 7.06
N PHE A 115 5.48 -6.78 6.22
CA PHE A 115 5.49 -6.95 4.78
C PHE A 115 6.12 -5.72 4.12
N SER A 116 7.19 -5.94 3.37
CA SER A 116 7.84 -4.93 2.55
C SER A 116 7.68 -5.33 1.08
N HIS A 117 7.18 -4.40 0.26
CA HIS A 117 7.00 -4.65 -1.18
C HIS A 117 8.33 -4.57 -1.94
N GLY A 118 8.38 -5.14 -3.15
CA GLY A 118 9.47 -4.93 -4.10
C GLY A 118 9.36 -3.58 -4.82
N LEU A 119 10.40 -3.21 -5.60
CA LEU A 119 10.44 -1.98 -6.38
C LEU A 119 9.19 -1.84 -7.27
N GLY A 120 8.56 -0.67 -7.24
CA GLY A 120 7.34 -0.40 -7.96
C GLY A 120 6.09 -1.10 -7.41
N GLY A 121 6.19 -1.79 -6.27
CA GLY A 121 5.05 -2.36 -5.56
C GLY A 121 4.30 -1.35 -4.70
N ASN A 122 3.47 -1.84 -3.79
CA ASN A 122 2.79 -1.02 -2.79
C ASN A 122 2.41 -1.85 -1.56
N ARG A 123 2.04 -1.18 -0.46
CA ARG A 123 1.68 -1.84 0.81
C ARG A 123 0.48 -2.78 0.73
N THR A 124 -0.39 -2.60 -0.27
CA THR A 124 -1.64 -3.36 -0.42
C THR A 124 -1.59 -4.45 -1.48
N GLN A 125 -0.45 -4.63 -2.19
CA GLN A 125 -0.37 -5.58 -3.31
C GLN A 125 -0.70 -7.03 -2.93
N ASN A 126 -0.52 -7.41 -1.66
CA ASN A 126 -0.80 -8.76 -1.14
C ASN A 126 -1.97 -8.78 -0.14
N THR A 127 -2.93 -7.86 -0.26
CA THR A 127 -4.05 -7.71 0.68
C THR A 127 -4.77 -9.03 0.97
N ILE A 128 -5.01 -9.86 -0.03
CA ILE A 128 -5.71 -11.16 0.15
C ILE A 128 -4.95 -12.07 1.13
N MET A 129 -3.62 -12.21 0.95
CA MET A 129 -2.79 -13.00 1.84
C MET A 129 -2.66 -12.36 3.23
N ILE A 130 -2.57 -11.05 3.28
CA ILE A 130 -2.49 -10.29 4.53
C ILE A 130 -3.78 -10.44 5.34
N GLU A 131 -4.93 -10.37 4.70
CA GLU A 131 -6.23 -10.59 5.34
C GLU A 131 -6.37 -12.03 5.84
N GLU A 132 -5.88 -13.01 5.08
CA GLU A 132 -5.86 -14.40 5.53
C GLU A 132 -5.05 -14.54 6.82
N LEU A 133 -3.83 -14.00 6.87
CA LEU A 133 -2.99 -14.02 8.07
C LEU A 133 -3.67 -13.31 9.26
N ALA A 134 -4.25 -12.13 9.05
CA ALA A 134 -4.92 -11.38 10.10
C ALA A 134 -6.14 -12.12 10.64
N SER A 135 -6.89 -12.82 9.80
CA SER A 135 -8.02 -13.65 10.22
C SER A 135 -7.62 -14.81 11.12
N HIS A 136 -6.38 -15.28 10.98
CA HIS A 136 -5.76 -16.31 11.84
C HIS A 136 -5.07 -15.76 13.09
N GLY A 137 -5.22 -14.47 13.36
CA GLY A 137 -4.77 -13.87 14.62
C GLY A 137 -3.41 -13.15 14.54
N TYR A 138 -2.83 -12.99 13.37
CA TYR A 138 -1.60 -12.19 13.20
C TYR A 138 -1.93 -10.69 13.12
N VAL A 139 -0.96 -9.87 13.53
CA VAL A 139 -0.90 -8.46 13.14
C VAL A 139 0.06 -8.36 11.96
N VAL A 140 -0.36 -7.74 10.88
CA VAL A 140 0.48 -7.55 9.70
C VAL A 140 0.63 -6.06 9.41
N ILE A 141 1.87 -5.60 9.26
CA ILE A 141 2.20 -4.22 8.87
C ILE A 141 2.73 -4.26 7.46
N GLY A 142 1.99 -3.67 6.53
CA GLY A 142 2.45 -3.40 5.17
C GLY A 142 3.12 -2.02 5.12
N ILE A 143 4.38 -1.98 4.67
CA ILE A 143 5.14 -0.74 4.51
C ILE A 143 5.04 -0.28 3.05
N GLU A 144 4.85 1.03 2.84
CA GLU A 144 4.95 1.68 1.54
C GLU A 144 6.13 2.63 1.55
N HIS A 145 7.19 2.23 0.86
CA HIS A 145 8.42 3.02 0.79
C HIS A 145 8.22 4.14 -0.23
N ALA A 146 8.22 5.39 0.26
CA ALA A 146 8.12 6.55 -0.61
C ALA A 146 9.21 6.52 -1.69
N TYR A 147 8.86 6.89 -2.92
CA TYR A 147 9.71 6.89 -4.12
C TYR A 147 10.18 5.52 -4.62
N ASP A 148 10.05 4.44 -3.82
CA ASP A 148 10.29 3.05 -4.23
C ASP A 148 8.98 2.32 -4.57
N ALA A 149 7.89 2.74 -3.97
CA ALA A 149 6.55 2.29 -4.32
C ALA A 149 6.14 2.85 -5.69
N ASN A 150 5.19 2.17 -6.35
CA ASN A 150 4.56 2.67 -7.57
C ASN A 150 4.07 4.12 -7.40
N VAL A 151 3.41 4.40 -6.31
CA VAL A 151 3.07 5.74 -5.83
C VAL A 151 2.74 5.68 -4.34
N SER A 152 3.24 6.63 -3.56
CA SER A 152 2.83 6.85 -2.17
C SER A 152 2.04 8.14 -2.07
N ILE A 153 0.98 8.14 -1.28
CA ILE A 153 0.12 9.30 -1.07
C ILE A 153 0.04 9.54 0.43
N PHE A 154 0.45 10.72 0.86
CA PHE A 154 0.50 11.13 2.25
C PHE A 154 -0.80 11.77 2.73
N ASN A 155 -0.95 11.91 4.05
CA ASN A 155 -2.19 12.42 4.66
C ASN A 155 -2.53 13.86 4.26
N ASN A 156 -1.52 14.66 3.94
CA ASN A 156 -1.69 16.03 3.45
C ASN A 156 -2.01 16.11 1.95
N GLY A 157 -2.07 14.97 1.25
CA GLY A 157 -2.31 14.88 -0.19
C GLY A 157 -1.06 14.93 -1.06
N ASP A 158 0.13 15.09 -0.48
CA ASP A 158 1.39 15.01 -1.22
C ASP A 158 1.57 13.62 -1.85
N VAL A 159 2.21 13.60 -3.01
CA VAL A 159 2.43 12.39 -3.79
C VAL A 159 3.91 12.17 -4.01
N ALA A 160 4.40 11.00 -3.59
CA ALA A 160 5.71 10.50 -3.94
C ALA A 160 5.58 9.48 -5.08
N ASP A 161 5.99 9.89 -6.27
CA ASP A 161 6.00 9.05 -7.46
C ASP A 161 7.21 8.07 -7.46
N TYR A 162 7.14 7.03 -8.30
CA TYR A 162 8.23 6.08 -8.42
C TYR A 162 9.46 6.70 -9.07
N ARG A 163 10.55 6.80 -8.33
CA ARG A 163 11.80 7.45 -8.77
C ARG A 163 13.03 6.56 -8.65
N SER A 164 13.08 5.65 -7.69
CA SER A 164 14.29 4.85 -7.43
C SER A 164 14.71 3.97 -8.62
N GLY A 165 13.75 3.41 -9.36
CA GLY A 165 14.03 2.61 -10.56
C GLY A 165 14.42 3.43 -11.80
N ILE A 166 13.93 4.67 -11.91
CA ILE A 166 14.14 5.53 -13.08
C ILE A 166 15.52 6.23 -12.99
N ASN A 167 15.96 6.55 -11.78
CA ASN A 167 17.15 7.34 -11.53
C ASN A 167 18.46 6.55 -11.45
N TYR A 168 18.42 5.24 -11.60
CA TYR A 168 19.65 4.44 -11.66
C TYR A 168 20.53 4.80 -12.87
N GLU A 169 19.93 5.26 -13.96
CA GLU A 169 20.64 5.70 -15.17
C GLU A 169 20.83 7.22 -15.27
N GLY A 170 20.04 8.02 -14.56
CA GLY A 170 19.98 9.49 -14.69
C GLY A 170 20.74 10.30 -13.64
N ARG A 171 21.13 9.71 -12.53
CA ARG A 171 22.00 10.35 -11.53
C ARG A 171 23.45 10.10 -11.91
N ASN A 172 24.08 11.02 -12.57
CA ASN A 172 25.54 11.21 -12.75
C ASN A 172 26.42 10.18 -12.02
N ASN A 173 26.35 8.89 -12.38
CA ASN A 173 27.24 7.83 -11.89
C ASN A 173 27.52 7.78 -10.36
N GLN A 174 26.82 8.50 -9.55
CA GLN A 174 26.86 8.33 -8.10
C GLN A 174 25.96 7.14 -7.73
N ARG A 175 26.52 5.94 -7.85
CA ARG A 175 26.03 4.80 -7.07
C ARG A 175 26.20 5.21 -5.61
N LEU A 176 25.10 5.36 -4.89
CA LEU A 176 25.18 5.32 -3.44
C LEU A 176 25.88 4.02 -3.06
N SER A 177 26.90 4.11 -2.23
CA SER A 177 27.52 2.90 -1.68
C SER A 177 26.45 2.11 -0.90
N PRO A 178 26.60 0.80 -0.72
CA PRO A 178 25.70 0.04 0.15
C PRO A 178 25.56 0.64 1.55
N GLU A 179 26.58 1.38 2.02
CA GLU A 179 26.62 2.07 3.31
C GLU A 179 25.79 3.37 3.33
N GLU A 180 25.53 3.97 2.17
CA GLU A 180 24.65 5.13 2.01
C GLU A 180 23.18 4.70 1.75
N PHE A 181 22.93 3.40 1.56
CA PHE A 181 21.62 2.83 1.30
C PHE A 181 20.93 2.36 2.60
N TRP A 182 21.68 2.19 3.70
CA TRP A 182 21.22 1.72 5.00
C TRP A 182 21.53 2.76 6.08
#